data_3ffa0308728175156ef18c8b3f69f51c
#
_entry.id   3ffa0308728175156ef18c8b3f69f51c
#
_cell.length_a   1.000
_cell.length_b   1.000
_cell.length_c   1.000
_cell.angle_alpha   90.00
_cell.angle_beta   90.00
_cell.angle_gamma   90.00
#
_symmetry.space_group_name_H-M   'P 1'
#
loop_
_entity.id
_entity.type
_entity.pdbx_description
1 polymer ?
#
loop_
_entity_poly.entity_id
_entity_poly.type
_entity_poly.pdbx_seq_one_letter_code
_entity_poly.pdbx_strand_id
1 'polypeptide(L)'
;LNKAFRDGDTVLSLSYTGQDNTELNGMTSSTSNSNYGKTGAIDFNNRRAMTSIYETEHRLLATLRSKHYFFGADKPTTFTLIFERKSGLPAYPTFDTFTGRTSDYKARAFGYDYNLNDDSSSLLYIPTRNDPLVCYSSGCRDEGSADALAREEAVLNLLYNVFGLEGKAGQIADRGSMRFPWQSSLDFKVTQILPGFRGDDEFVITLGIENLLNLIDDDKGVIRYGYYSGRIPVIDLKIIDGSRYDYSRNAFRYSFDNPYNMSLSATQSVWRAQLGFKY
;
A
#
# COMPACT_ATOMS: atom_id res chain seq x y z
N LEU A 1 -14.45 11.09 19.43
CA LEU A 1 -15.27 12.24 19.75
C LEU A 1 -16.65 12.07 19.14
N ASN A 2 -17.71 12.24 19.94
CA ASN A 2 -19.08 12.30 19.46
C ASN A 2 -19.69 13.62 19.90
N LYS A 3 -20.35 14.31 18.98
CA LYS A 3 -21.05 15.55 19.30
C LYS A 3 -22.42 15.58 18.61
N ALA A 4 -23.44 15.80 19.40
CA ALA A 4 -24.81 16.00 18.94
C ALA A 4 -25.14 17.52 18.88
N PHE A 5 -25.92 17.91 17.89
CA PHE A 5 -26.45 19.24 17.64
C PHE A 5 -27.95 19.12 17.33
N ARG A 6 -28.71 20.22 17.45
CA ARG A 6 -30.13 20.26 17.11
C ARG A 6 -30.90 19.14 17.83
N ASP A 7 -30.75 19.08 19.17
CA ASP A 7 -31.41 18.09 20.04
C ASP A 7 -31.18 16.62 19.64
N GLY A 8 -30.02 16.34 19.01
CA GLY A 8 -29.64 15.00 18.55
C GLY A 8 -29.98 14.69 17.08
N ASP A 9 -30.63 15.58 16.37
CA ASP A 9 -30.92 15.41 14.95
C ASP A 9 -29.67 15.42 14.07
N THR A 10 -28.64 16.12 14.50
CA THR A 10 -27.34 16.11 13.81
C THR A 10 -26.28 15.56 14.74
N VAL A 11 -25.58 14.51 14.30
CA VAL A 11 -24.51 13.85 15.07
C VAL A 11 -23.24 13.78 14.22
N LEU A 12 -22.16 14.32 14.77
CA LEU A 12 -20.81 14.20 14.24
C LEU A 12 -20.02 13.21 15.10
N SER A 13 -19.47 12.18 14.50
CA SER A 13 -18.56 11.24 15.15
C SER A 13 -17.19 11.29 14.49
N LEU A 14 -16.14 11.45 15.27
CA LEU A 14 -14.75 11.44 14.81
C LEU A 14 -13.98 10.38 15.58
N SER A 15 -13.27 9.51 14.88
CA SER A 15 -12.41 8.49 15.44
C SER A 15 -11.04 8.52 14.76
N TYR A 16 -10.01 8.39 15.58
CA TYR A 16 -8.64 8.19 15.12
C TYR A 16 -8.08 6.93 15.76
N THR A 17 -7.42 6.11 14.95
CA THR A 17 -6.72 4.91 15.39
C THR A 17 -5.27 4.99 14.92
N GLY A 18 -4.34 4.80 15.84
CA GLY A 18 -2.92 4.62 15.58
C GLY A 18 -2.52 3.19 15.91
N GLN A 19 -1.66 2.59 15.10
CA GLN A 19 -1.12 1.24 15.29
C GLN A 19 0.38 1.24 15.09
N ASP A 20 1.06 0.35 15.81
CA ASP A 20 2.47 -0.02 15.61
C ASP A 20 2.55 -1.53 15.83
N ASN A 21 2.49 -2.29 14.75
CA ASN A 21 2.41 -3.75 14.78
C ASN A 21 3.66 -4.36 14.19
N THR A 22 4.26 -5.30 14.90
CA THR A 22 5.38 -6.09 14.39
C THR A 22 5.04 -7.57 14.35
N GLU A 23 5.65 -8.29 13.39
CA GLU A 23 5.50 -9.71 13.23
C GLU A 23 6.77 -10.36 12.70
N LEU A 24 6.98 -11.63 13.00
CA LEU A 24 8.09 -12.39 12.42
C LEU A 24 7.81 -12.74 10.96
N ASN A 25 6.60 -13.15 10.67
CA ASN A 25 6.19 -13.61 9.35
C ASN A 25 4.68 -13.44 9.13
N GLY A 26 4.30 -12.71 8.09
CA GLY A 26 2.89 -12.53 7.72
C GLY A 26 2.29 -13.84 7.20
N MET A 27 1.11 -14.17 7.70
CA MET A 27 0.31 -15.30 7.18
C MET A 27 -0.40 -14.85 5.91
N THR A 28 0.16 -15.15 4.76
CA THR A 28 -0.31 -14.68 3.45
C THR A 28 -1.10 -15.74 2.67
N SER A 29 -1.04 -16.99 3.12
CA SER A 29 -1.58 -18.15 2.40
C SER A 29 -1.83 -19.30 3.37
N SER A 30 -2.58 -20.30 2.92
CA SER A 30 -2.78 -21.57 3.64
C SER A 30 -1.59 -22.53 3.55
N THR A 31 -0.60 -22.22 2.69
CA THR A 31 0.58 -23.07 2.52
C THR A 31 1.79 -22.48 3.22
N SER A 32 2.56 -23.31 3.91
CA SER A 32 3.76 -22.89 4.64
C SER A 32 4.82 -22.29 3.70
N ASN A 33 5.01 -22.86 2.52
CA ASN A 33 5.97 -22.36 1.53
C ASN A 33 5.67 -20.91 1.11
N SER A 34 4.40 -20.60 0.79
CA SER A 34 4.00 -19.24 0.44
C SER A 34 4.16 -18.27 1.61
N ASN A 35 3.81 -18.69 2.82
CA ASN A 35 3.98 -17.83 4.00
C ASN A 35 5.46 -17.57 4.29
N TYR A 36 6.30 -18.59 4.16
CA TYR A 36 7.73 -18.49 4.44
C TYR A 36 8.46 -17.65 3.37
N GLY A 37 8.23 -17.90 2.08
CA GLY A 37 9.00 -17.30 1.00
C GLY A 37 8.51 -15.93 0.52
N LYS A 38 7.27 -15.52 0.85
CA LYS A 38 6.67 -14.29 0.29
C LYS A 38 6.75 -13.07 1.19
N THR A 39 7.28 -13.19 2.38
CA THR A 39 7.48 -12.07 3.30
C THR A 39 8.96 -11.72 3.36
N GLY A 40 9.30 -10.45 3.13
CA GLY A 40 10.68 -9.97 3.10
C GLY A 40 11.43 -10.25 4.41
N ALA A 41 12.65 -10.75 4.29
CA ALA A 41 13.53 -11.03 5.41
C ALA A 41 14.98 -10.73 5.06
N ILE A 42 15.80 -10.43 6.08
CA ILE A 42 17.25 -10.32 5.98
C ILE A 42 17.85 -11.70 6.01
N ASP A 43 17.48 -12.50 7.01
CA ASP A 43 17.89 -13.88 7.20
C ASP A 43 16.63 -14.74 7.37
N PHE A 44 16.40 -15.64 6.42
CA PHE A 44 15.21 -16.49 6.42
C PHE A 44 15.25 -17.58 7.50
N ASN A 45 16.44 -17.97 7.95
CA ASN A 45 16.61 -18.97 9.00
C ASN A 45 16.58 -18.37 10.40
N ASN A 46 16.87 -17.07 10.51
CA ASN A 46 16.84 -16.34 11.77
C ASN A 46 16.05 -15.03 11.62
N ARG A 47 14.75 -15.15 11.46
CA ARG A 47 13.87 -14.00 11.25
C ARG A 47 13.76 -13.14 12.52
N ARG A 48 13.83 -11.85 12.34
CA ARG A 48 13.52 -10.86 13.38
C ARG A 48 12.14 -10.25 13.17
N ALA A 49 11.53 -9.80 14.27
CA ALA A 49 10.29 -9.03 14.19
C ALA A 49 10.53 -7.71 13.45
N MET A 50 9.68 -7.41 12.51
CA MET A 50 9.65 -6.17 11.72
C MET A 50 8.20 -5.77 11.50
N THR A 51 7.95 -4.58 10.98
CA THR A 51 6.61 -4.06 10.72
C THR A 51 5.73 -5.10 10.03
N SER A 52 4.52 -5.29 10.55
CA SER A 52 3.54 -6.22 9.96
C SER A 52 3.09 -5.72 8.59
N ILE A 53 3.01 -6.63 7.62
CA ILE A 53 2.49 -6.30 6.28
C ILE A 53 1.03 -5.86 6.27
N TYR A 54 0.30 -6.09 7.36
CA TYR A 54 -1.11 -5.74 7.53
C TYR A 54 -1.34 -4.47 8.33
N GLU A 55 -0.27 -3.80 8.75
CA GLU A 55 -0.39 -2.60 9.58
C GLU A 55 -1.05 -1.45 8.83
N THR A 56 -2.07 -0.88 9.45
CA THR A 56 -2.62 0.43 9.08
C THR A 56 -2.22 1.42 10.18
N GLU A 57 -1.08 2.09 10.01
CA GLU A 57 -0.47 2.93 11.04
C GLU A 57 -1.43 4.02 11.54
N HIS A 58 -2.11 4.66 10.62
CA HIS A 58 -3.05 5.74 10.93
C HIS A 58 -4.38 5.53 10.21
N ARG A 59 -5.48 5.68 10.93
CA ARG A 59 -6.83 5.67 10.37
C ARG A 59 -7.68 6.76 11.01
N LEU A 60 -8.24 7.63 10.19
CA LEU A 60 -9.23 8.63 10.57
C LEU A 60 -10.58 8.22 9.98
N LEU A 61 -11.61 8.19 10.83
CA LEU A 61 -12.99 7.97 10.43
C LEU A 61 -13.84 9.14 10.93
N ALA A 62 -14.61 9.75 10.02
CA ALA A 62 -15.58 10.78 10.34
C ALA A 62 -16.95 10.36 9.83
N THR A 63 -17.97 10.46 10.67
CA THR A 63 -19.36 10.20 10.27
C THR A 63 -20.22 11.40 10.66
N LEU A 64 -20.94 11.95 9.70
CA LEU A 64 -21.94 12.99 9.92
C LEU A 64 -23.30 12.43 9.55
N ARG A 65 -24.21 12.41 10.51
CA ARG A 65 -25.61 12.07 10.29
C ARG A 65 -26.48 13.25 10.65
N SER A 66 -27.40 13.65 9.76
CA SER A 66 -28.33 14.74 9.99
C SER A 66 -29.74 14.38 9.55
N LYS A 67 -30.71 14.56 10.46
CA LYS A 67 -32.14 14.35 10.22
C LYS A 67 -32.84 15.68 9.91
N HIS A 68 -33.72 15.66 8.96
CA HIS A 68 -34.58 16.78 8.56
C HIS A 68 -36.00 16.25 8.33
N TYR A 69 -36.99 17.02 8.69
CA TYR A 69 -38.39 16.59 8.68
C TYR A 69 -39.17 17.34 7.58
N PHE A 70 -38.88 17.01 6.32
CA PHE A 70 -39.50 17.65 5.17
C PHE A 70 -40.93 17.16 4.90
N PHE A 71 -41.26 15.97 5.31
CA PHE A 71 -42.52 15.28 4.97
C PHE A 71 -43.38 14.95 6.22
N GLY A 72 -43.12 15.58 7.35
CA GLY A 72 -43.82 15.38 8.60
C GLY A 72 -42.89 15.11 9.77
N ALA A 73 -43.35 15.39 10.98
CA ALA A 73 -42.53 15.30 12.21
C ALA A 73 -42.00 13.89 12.53
N ASP A 74 -42.68 12.86 12.05
CA ASP A 74 -42.36 11.43 12.22
C ASP A 74 -41.73 10.81 10.97
N LYS A 75 -41.54 11.55 9.88
CA LYS A 75 -41.03 11.08 8.58
C LYS A 75 -39.70 11.76 8.21
N PRO A 76 -38.59 11.44 8.91
CA PRO A 76 -37.33 12.13 8.67
C PRO A 76 -36.69 11.74 7.34
N THR A 77 -36.06 12.73 6.72
CA THR A 77 -35.02 12.55 5.73
C THR A 77 -33.68 12.51 6.47
N THR A 78 -32.97 11.41 6.38
CA THR A 78 -31.67 11.25 7.03
C THR A 78 -30.56 11.29 6.00
N PHE A 79 -29.66 12.25 6.14
CA PHE A 79 -28.44 12.37 5.39
C PHE A 79 -27.29 11.76 6.21
N THR A 80 -26.47 10.94 5.58
CA THR A 80 -25.29 10.36 6.22
C THR A 80 -24.08 10.51 5.30
N LEU A 81 -22.99 11.06 5.84
CA LEU A 81 -21.68 11.11 5.20
C LEU A 81 -20.72 10.27 6.04
N ILE A 82 -19.93 9.43 5.38
CA ILE A 82 -18.87 8.62 6.02
C ILE A 82 -17.58 8.92 5.27
N PHE A 83 -16.63 9.53 5.95
CA PHE A 83 -15.30 9.81 5.42
C PHE A 83 -14.29 8.91 6.13
N GLU A 84 -13.50 8.18 5.37
CA GLU A 84 -12.35 7.44 5.86
C GLU A 84 -11.07 7.97 5.19
N ARG A 85 -10.02 8.15 5.99
CA ARG A 85 -8.66 8.35 5.51
C ARG A 85 -7.71 7.47 6.29
N LYS A 86 -6.92 6.66 5.58
CA LYS A 86 -5.98 5.73 6.20
C LYS A 86 -4.62 5.75 5.50
N SER A 87 -3.57 5.48 6.27
CA SER A 87 -2.23 5.28 5.71
C SER A 87 -2.23 4.06 4.78
N GLY A 88 -1.39 4.11 3.76
CA GLY A 88 -1.12 2.95 2.94
C GLY A 88 -0.48 1.82 3.74
N LEU A 89 -0.60 0.61 3.26
CA LEU A 89 0.05 -0.56 3.83
C LEU A 89 1.58 -0.41 3.78
N PRO A 90 2.32 -1.06 4.67
CA PRO A 90 3.76 -1.10 4.64
C PRO A 90 4.31 -1.62 3.32
N ALA A 91 5.37 -1.00 2.86
CA ALA A 91 6.10 -1.37 1.66
C ALA A 91 7.61 -1.40 1.96
N TYR A 92 8.36 -2.13 1.15
CA TYR A 92 9.79 -2.25 1.31
C TYR A 92 10.47 -2.67 0.00
N PRO A 93 11.67 -2.14 -0.30
CA PRO A 93 12.40 -2.51 -1.50
C PRO A 93 13.04 -3.90 -1.33
N THR A 94 12.99 -4.68 -2.39
CA THR A 94 13.62 -5.99 -2.47
C THR A 94 14.48 -6.10 -3.70
N PHE A 95 15.34 -7.10 -3.71
CA PHE A 95 15.92 -7.54 -4.96
C PHE A 95 14.81 -8.13 -5.83
N ASP A 96 14.93 -7.94 -7.15
CA ASP A 96 14.09 -8.62 -8.13
C ASP A 96 14.82 -9.88 -8.60
N THR A 97 14.06 -10.85 -9.03
CA THR A 97 14.61 -12.01 -9.72
C THR A 97 14.34 -11.91 -11.18
N PHE A 98 15.32 -12.18 -11.94
CA PHE A 98 15.21 -12.22 -13.37
C PHE A 98 14.29 -13.38 -13.79
N THR A 99 13.09 -13.03 -14.23
CA THR A 99 12.20 -13.97 -14.89
C THR A 99 12.81 -14.40 -16.22
N GLY A 100 13.48 -15.51 -16.26
CA GLY A 100 13.80 -16.06 -17.55
C GLY A 100 14.98 -17.00 -17.70
N ARG A 101 15.85 -17.19 -16.74
CA ARG A 101 16.93 -18.15 -16.90
C ARG A 101 17.44 -18.76 -15.60
N THR A 102 17.33 -20.08 -15.58
CA THR A 102 18.20 -21.11 -14.97
C THR A 102 18.73 -20.84 -13.59
N SER A 103 18.59 -21.85 -12.80
CA SER A 103 19.05 -22.21 -11.48
C SER A 103 20.40 -21.64 -10.95
N ASP A 104 21.18 -20.96 -11.75
CA ASP A 104 22.55 -20.57 -11.40
C ASP A 104 22.67 -19.17 -10.78
N TYR A 105 21.60 -18.37 -10.81
CA TYR A 105 21.62 -16.97 -10.35
C TYR A 105 20.51 -16.63 -9.35
N LYS A 106 19.99 -17.63 -8.66
CA LYS A 106 19.02 -17.37 -7.61
C LYS A 106 19.69 -16.59 -6.52
N ALA A 107 19.08 -15.49 -6.19
CA ALA A 107 19.60 -14.49 -5.31
C ALA A 107 20.09 -15.07 -3.99
N ARG A 108 21.36 -15.38 -3.89
CA ARG A 108 22.04 -15.62 -2.62
C ARG A 108 22.37 -14.27 -1.98
N ALA A 109 21.35 -13.43 -1.81
CA ALA A 109 21.54 -12.26 -0.99
C ALA A 109 21.96 -12.76 0.38
N PHE A 110 23.13 -12.33 0.83
CA PHE A 110 23.64 -12.65 2.17
C PHE A 110 23.86 -14.12 2.48
N GLY A 111 24.15 -14.94 1.46
CA GLY A 111 24.52 -16.36 1.64
C GLY A 111 23.35 -17.32 1.75
N TYR A 112 22.12 -16.87 1.59
CA TYR A 112 20.94 -17.73 1.68
C TYR A 112 20.30 -17.92 0.30
N ASP A 113 20.22 -19.18 -0.11
CA ASP A 113 19.45 -19.64 -1.26
C ASP A 113 18.10 -20.14 -0.74
N TYR A 114 17.13 -19.24 -0.68
CA TYR A 114 15.80 -19.66 -0.31
C TYR A 114 14.79 -19.38 -1.43
N ASN A 115 14.10 -20.43 -1.75
CA ASN A 115 12.99 -20.51 -2.68
C ASN A 115 13.30 -20.37 -4.16
N LEU A 116 13.37 -21.50 -4.76
CA LEU A 116 13.57 -21.75 -6.18
C LEU A 116 12.54 -21.14 -7.14
N ASN A 117 11.48 -20.49 -6.63
CA ASN A 117 10.37 -20.04 -7.46
C ASN A 117 9.85 -18.60 -7.21
N ASP A 118 10.31 -17.88 -6.18
CA ASP A 118 9.80 -16.53 -5.89
C ASP A 118 10.83 -15.71 -5.11
N ASP A 119 11.76 -15.16 -5.81
CA ASP A 119 13.04 -14.68 -5.31
C ASP A 119 13.02 -13.22 -4.82
N SER A 120 11.90 -12.52 -4.99
CA SER A 120 11.77 -11.11 -4.63
C SER A 120 11.50 -10.85 -3.13
N SER A 121 11.95 -11.76 -2.26
CA SER A 121 11.74 -11.61 -0.81
C SER A 121 12.98 -11.21 -0.03
N SER A 122 14.15 -11.14 -0.67
CA SER A 122 15.36 -10.62 -0.03
C SER A 122 15.31 -9.10 0.03
N LEU A 123 15.42 -8.56 1.25
CA LEU A 123 15.41 -7.10 1.47
C LEU A 123 16.64 -6.47 0.80
N LEU A 124 16.42 -5.28 0.21
CA LEU A 124 17.44 -4.59 -0.56
C LEU A 124 18.50 -3.96 0.36
N TYR A 125 19.76 -4.09 0.00
CA TYR A 125 20.82 -3.27 0.58
C TYR A 125 20.75 -1.86 -0.02
N ILE A 126 20.76 -0.83 0.82
CA ILE A 126 20.71 0.58 0.42
C ILE A 126 22.15 1.09 0.37
N PRO A 127 22.73 1.28 -0.82
CA PRO A 127 24.14 1.65 -0.93
C PRO A 127 24.38 3.09 -0.47
N THR A 128 25.57 3.36 0.00
CA THR A 128 26.10 4.71 0.15
C THR A 128 26.63 5.22 -1.20
N ARG A 129 26.93 6.52 -1.31
CA ARG A 129 27.63 7.02 -2.50
C ARG A 129 29.06 6.45 -2.54
N ASN A 130 29.49 5.97 -3.72
CA ASN A 130 30.76 5.26 -3.91
C ASN A 130 30.92 4.02 -3.01
N ASP A 131 29.84 3.27 -2.83
CA ASP A 131 29.83 2.09 -1.94
C ASP A 131 30.73 0.98 -2.49
N PRO A 132 31.71 0.50 -1.69
CA PRO A 132 32.64 -0.56 -2.16
C PRO A 132 31.95 -1.91 -2.35
N LEU A 133 30.77 -2.13 -1.75
CA LEU A 133 30.01 -3.37 -1.88
C LEU A 133 29.14 -3.44 -3.13
N VAL A 134 28.96 -2.31 -3.83
CA VAL A 134 28.07 -2.19 -4.97
C VAL A 134 28.82 -1.72 -6.19
N CYS A 135 28.45 -2.22 -7.35
CA CYS A 135 28.96 -1.72 -8.63
C CYS A 135 27.78 -1.44 -9.57
N TYR A 136 28.01 -0.47 -10.46
CA TYR A 136 27.01 0.03 -11.39
C TYR A 136 27.37 -0.22 -12.85
N SER A 137 28.55 -0.78 -13.11
CA SER A 137 28.97 -1.29 -14.43
C SER A 137 28.74 -2.80 -14.53
N SER A 138 28.48 -3.30 -15.73
CA SER A 138 28.25 -4.73 -15.93
C SER A 138 29.48 -5.55 -15.53
N GLY A 139 29.30 -6.41 -14.52
CA GLY A 139 30.36 -7.26 -14.00
C GLY A 139 31.44 -6.51 -13.23
N CYS A 140 31.15 -5.32 -12.73
CA CYS A 140 32.06 -4.46 -11.95
C CYS A 140 33.39 -4.12 -12.66
N ARG A 141 33.34 -3.94 -13.96
CA ARG A 141 34.58 -3.82 -14.76
C ARG A 141 35.04 -2.39 -15.01
N ASP A 142 34.12 -1.43 -15.03
CA ASP A 142 34.39 -0.02 -15.38
C ASP A 142 33.49 0.91 -14.58
N GLU A 143 33.78 1.02 -13.30
CA GLU A 143 32.99 1.86 -12.36
C GLU A 143 33.21 3.36 -12.58
N GLY A 144 34.32 3.74 -13.22
CA GLY A 144 34.60 5.15 -13.57
C GLY A 144 33.95 5.61 -14.86
N SER A 145 33.26 4.75 -15.60
CA SER A 145 32.58 5.13 -16.84
C SER A 145 31.42 6.09 -16.58
N ALA A 146 31.14 6.97 -17.54
CA ALA A 146 30.01 7.89 -17.47
C ALA A 146 28.68 7.15 -17.27
N ASP A 147 28.51 5.97 -17.87
CA ASP A 147 27.33 5.14 -17.72
C ASP A 147 27.18 4.57 -16.30
N ALA A 148 28.27 4.13 -15.68
CA ALA A 148 28.26 3.62 -14.31
C ALA A 148 27.89 4.73 -13.31
N LEU A 149 28.52 5.90 -13.45
CA LEU A 149 28.25 7.07 -12.62
C LEU A 149 26.79 7.56 -12.78
N ALA A 150 26.27 7.59 -14.00
CA ALA A 150 24.87 7.96 -14.24
C ALA A 150 23.88 6.94 -13.60
N ARG A 151 24.22 5.65 -13.60
CA ARG A 151 23.42 4.62 -12.95
C ARG A 151 23.48 4.72 -11.43
N GLU A 152 24.64 4.97 -10.85
CA GLU A 152 24.75 5.24 -9.41
C GLU A 152 23.81 6.37 -9.01
N GLU A 153 23.89 7.50 -9.71
CA GLU A 153 23.04 8.66 -9.43
C GLU A 153 21.55 8.32 -9.55
N ALA A 154 21.16 7.58 -10.60
CA ALA A 154 19.77 7.17 -10.80
C ALA A 154 19.28 6.22 -9.69
N VAL A 155 20.09 5.25 -9.27
CA VAL A 155 19.75 4.33 -8.18
C VAL A 155 19.65 5.07 -6.85
N LEU A 156 20.62 5.91 -6.52
CA LEU A 156 20.61 6.70 -5.29
C LEU A 156 19.42 7.68 -5.28
N ASN A 157 19.12 8.32 -6.38
CA ASN A 157 17.94 9.19 -6.48
C ASN A 157 16.65 8.44 -6.23
N LEU A 158 16.50 7.24 -6.81
CA LEU A 158 15.33 6.39 -6.56
C LEU A 158 15.23 5.99 -5.08
N LEU A 159 16.31 5.48 -4.51
CA LEU A 159 16.30 4.96 -3.14
C LEU A 159 16.20 6.08 -2.10
N TYR A 160 16.90 7.18 -2.29
CA TYR A 160 16.98 8.27 -1.31
C TYR A 160 15.81 9.24 -1.41
N ASN A 161 15.57 9.77 -2.62
CA ASN A 161 14.62 10.86 -2.81
C ASN A 161 13.20 10.33 -3.07
N VAL A 162 13.06 9.31 -3.93
CA VAL A 162 11.73 8.77 -4.28
C VAL A 162 11.20 7.86 -3.17
N PHE A 163 12.05 6.98 -2.63
CA PHE A 163 11.66 6.05 -1.57
C PHE A 163 11.90 6.58 -0.15
N GLY A 164 12.67 7.68 0.00
CA GLY A 164 12.94 8.29 1.29
C GLY A 164 13.88 7.48 2.19
N LEU A 165 14.76 6.66 1.61
CA LEU A 165 15.61 5.70 2.34
C LEU A 165 17.05 6.20 2.58
N GLU A 166 17.35 7.48 2.39
CA GLU A 166 18.69 8.04 2.64
C GLU A 166 19.19 7.73 4.05
N GLY A 167 18.31 7.82 5.05
CA GLY A 167 18.64 7.48 6.43
C GLY A 167 18.99 6.01 6.69
N LYS A 168 18.83 5.14 5.70
CA LYS A 168 19.19 3.71 5.71
C LYS A 168 20.43 3.40 4.87
N ALA A 169 21.12 4.41 4.37
CA ALA A 169 22.35 4.21 3.57
C ALA A 169 23.39 3.37 4.32
N GLY A 170 23.98 2.41 3.64
CA GLY A 170 24.91 1.43 4.20
C GLY A 170 24.25 0.28 4.99
N GLN A 171 22.92 0.15 4.93
CA GLN A 171 22.17 -0.87 5.65
C GLN A 171 21.21 -1.63 4.72
N ILE A 172 20.74 -2.78 5.17
CA ILE A 172 19.63 -3.49 4.52
C ILE A 172 18.32 -2.82 4.95
N ALA A 173 17.45 -2.56 3.99
CA ALA A 173 16.12 -2.01 4.28
C ALA A 173 15.32 -2.91 5.21
N ASP A 174 14.57 -2.30 6.11
CA ASP A 174 13.62 -3.03 6.95
C ASP A 174 12.29 -3.25 6.22
N ARG A 175 11.57 -4.30 6.57
CA ARG A 175 10.18 -4.47 6.17
C ARG A 175 9.36 -3.32 6.75
N GLY A 176 8.56 -2.65 5.93
CA GLY A 176 7.81 -1.46 6.31
C GLY A 176 8.65 -0.17 6.34
N SER A 177 9.86 -0.19 5.77
CA SER A 177 10.69 1.04 5.63
C SER A 177 10.04 2.11 4.77
N MET A 178 9.01 1.76 4.01
CA MET A 178 8.21 2.62 3.16
C MET A 178 6.73 2.33 3.37
N ARG A 179 5.86 3.21 2.83
CA ARG A 179 4.41 2.97 2.80
C ARG A 179 3.84 3.31 1.44
N PHE A 180 2.82 2.57 1.04
CA PHE A 180 2.00 2.95 -0.09
C PHE A 180 1.27 4.27 0.21
N PRO A 181 0.78 4.97 -0.83
CA PRO A 181 0.05 6.23 -0.65
C PRO A 181 -1.17 6.10 0.26
N TRP A 182 -1.50 7.20 0.91
CA TRP A 182 -2.72 7.34 1.68
C TRP A 182 -3.94 7.07 0.82
N GLN A 183 -4.94 6.43 1.43
CA GLN A 183 -6.23 6.15 0.81
C GLN A 183 -7.31 6.99 1.48
N SER A 184 -8.23 7.53 0.68
CA SER A 184 -9.37 8.29 1.19
C SER A 184 -10.64 7.85 0.45
N SER A 185 -11.75 7.70 1.18
CA SER A 185 -13.07 7.47 0.62
C SER A 185 -14.10 8.38 1.30
N LEU A 186 -15.14 8.72 0.58
CA LEU A 186 -16.30 9.43 1.09
C LEU A 186 -17.55 8.77 0.54
N ASP A 187 -18.38 8.28 1.44
CA ASP A 187 -19.66 7.68 1.10
C ASP A 187 -20.80 8.59 1.53
N PHE A 188 -21.83 8.64 0.71
CA PHE A 188 -23.02 9.45 0.97
C PHE A 188 -24.26 8.56 0.92
N LYS A 189 -25.16 8.75 1.88
CA LYS A 189 -26.44 8.05 1.93
C LYS A 189 -27.56 8.99 2.32
N VAL A 190 -28.67 8.91 1.60
CA VAL A 190 -29.92 9.54 1.96
C VAL A 190 -30.96 8.46 2.19
N THR A 191 -31.69 8.56 3.29
CA THR A 191 -32.85 7.71 3.57
C THR A 191 -34.05 8.59 3.85
N GLN A 192 -35.15 8.38 3.12
CA GLN A 192 -36.41 9.05 3.30
C GLN A 192 -37.47 8.07 3.77
N ILE A 193 -38.12 8.37 4.89
CA ILE A 193 -39.31 7.65 5.33
C ILE A 193 -40.53 8.40 4.82
N LEU A 194 -41.46 7.69 4.17
CA LEU A 194 -42.73 8.19 3.67
C LEU A 194 -43.87 7.39 4.28
N PRO A 195 -45.11 7.95 4.37
CA PRO A 195 -46.27 7.15 4.75
C PRO A 195 -46.50 6.01 3.76
N GLY A 196 -46.84 4.85 4.28
CA GLY A 196 -47.26 3.72 3.48
C GLY A 196 -48.70 3.82 2.97
N PHE A 197 -49.14 2.80 2.29
CA PHE A 197 -50.49 2.76 1.68
C PHE A 197 -51.59 2.40 2.67
N ARG A 198 -51.26 1.79 3.82
CA ARG A 198 -52.20 1.34 4.81
C ARG A 198 -51.78 1.74 6.22
N GLY A 199 -52.62 2.52 6.91
CA GLY A 199 -52.51 2.84 8.34
C GLY A 199 -51.09 3.28 8.76
N ASP A 200 -50.48 2.46 9.59
CA ASP A 200 -49.15 2.72 10.17
C ASP A 200 -47.96 2.21 9.32
N ASP A 201 -48.23 1.73 8.10
CA ASP A 201 -47.16 1.24 7.20
C ASP A 201 -46.25 2.36 6.81
N GLU A 202 -45.00 2.01 6.57
CA GLU A 202 -43.97 2.97 6.13
C GLU A 202 -43.32 2.51 4.81
N PHE A 203 -43.08 3.47 3.95
CA PHE A 203 -42.30 3.30 2.74
C PHE A 203 -40.95 3.98 2.89
N VAL A 204 -39.85 3.25 2.69
CA VAL A 204 -38.50 3.78 2.85
C VAL A 204 -37.78 3.79 1.51
N ILE A 205 -37.33 4.97 1.11
CA ILE A 205 -36.46 5.15 -0.06
C ILE A 205 -35.04 5.39 0.43
N THR A 206 -34.07 4.69 -0.13
CA THR A 206 -32.67 4.88 0.18
C THR A 206 -31.88 5.11 -1.09
N LEU A 207 -31.12 6.20 -1.15
CA LEU A 207 -30.09 6.44 -2.15
C LEU A 207 -28.72 6.38 -1.46
N GLY A 208 -27.85 5.50 -1.92
CA GLY A 208 -26.44 5.41 -1.50
C GLY A 208 -25.52 5.73 -2.66
N ILE A 209 -24.47 6.49 -2.39
CA ILE A 209 -23.36 6.74 -3.31
C ILE A 209 -22.07 6.35 -2.59
N GLU A 210 -21.46 5.27 -3.01
CA GLU A 210 -20.13 4.86 -2.54
C GLU A 210 -19.06 5.62 -3.32
N ASN A 211 -17.98 5.98 -2.65
CA ASN A 211 -16.84 6.70 -3.20
C ASN A 211 -17.24 8.01 -3.94
N LEU A 212 -17.98 8.86 -3.25
CA LEU A 212 -18.40 10.17 -3.75
C LEU A 212 -17.21 11.05 -4.20
N LEU A 213 -16.01 10.85 -3.61
CA LEU A 213 -14.81 11.58 -4.04
C LEU A 213 -14.50 11.31 -5.51
N ASN A 214 -14.61 10.06 -5.95
CA ASN A 214 -14.35 9.68 -7.34
C ASN A 214 -15.47 10.12 -8.30
N LEU A 215 -16.69 10.28 -7.82
CA LEU A 215 -17.78 10.88 -8.61
C LEU A 215 -17.53 12.38 -8.91
N ILE A 216 -16.90 13.09 -7.97
CA ILE A 216 -16.60 14.53 -8.09
C ILE A 216 -15.33 14.76 -8.92
N ASP A 217 -14.32 13.89 -8.74
CA ASP A 217 -13.00 14.02 -9.33
C ASP A 217 -12.41 12.61 -9.48
N ASP A 218 -12.22 12.14 -10.69
CA ASP A 218 -11.78 10.78 -11.03
C ASP A 218 -10.33 10.47 -10.57
N ASP A 219 -9.55 11.49 -10.26
CA ASP A 219 -8.23 11.33 -9.61
C ASP A 219 -8.32 11.16 -8.09
N LYS A 220 -9.48 11.39 -7.47
CA LYS A 220 -9.72 11.24 -6.03
C LYS A 220 -10.45 9.95 -5.69
N GLY A 221 -10.36 9.53 -4.43
CA GLY A 221 -10.97 8.28 -3.98
C GLY A 221 -10.39 7.04 -4.68
N VAL A 222 -9.21 7.19 -5.27
CA VAL A 222 -8.52 6.11 -5.99
C VAL A 222 -7.78 5.23 -5.00
N ILE A 223 -8.03 3.92 -5.05
CA ILE A 223 -7.34 2.93 -4.24
C ILE A 223 -6.29 2.25 -5.10
N ARG A 224 -5.03 2.46 -4.73
CA ARG A 224 -3.87 1.85 -5.35
C ARG A 224 -3.31 0.79 -4.41
N TYR A 225 -3.00 -0.37 -4.93
CA TYR A 225 -2.34 -1.43 -4.20
C TYR A 225 -1.04 -1.80 -4.90
N GLY A 226 -0.03 -2.10 -4.10
CA GLY A 226 1.26 -2.55 -4.59
C GLY A 226 1.34 -4.06 -4.74
N TYR A 227 2.55 -4.52 -4.90
CA TYR A 227 2.83 -5.95 -4.98
C TYR A 227 2.36 -6.68 -3.71
N TYR A 228 1.98 -7.91 -3.86
CA TYR A 228 1.59 -8.78 -2.75
C TYR A 228 2.62 -8.73 -1.61
N SER A 229 2.15 -8.63 -0.37
CA SER A 229 2.95 -8.49 0.85
C SER A 229 3.82 -7.22 0.95
N GLY A 230 3.57 -6.17 0.17
CA GLY A 230 4.29 -4.89 0.25
C GLY A 230 5.67 -4.87 -0.39
N ARG A 231 6.06 -5.93 -1.07
CA ARG A 231 7.36 -6.01 -1.77
C ARG A 231 7.39 -5.06 -2.97
N ILE A 232 8.51 -4.40 -3.15
CA ILE A 232 8.82 -3.59 -4.33
C ILE A 232 10.14 -4.11 -4.89
N PRO A 233 10.12 -5.04 -5.86
CA PRO A 233 11.32 -5.53 -6.49
C PRO A 233 11.97 -4.39 -7.30
N VAL A 234 13.18 -3.98 -6.95
CA VAL A 234 13.83 -2.77 -7.51
C VAL A 234 14.99 -3.13 -8.42
N ILE A 235 15.83 -4.06 -8.01
CA ILE A 235 17.13 -4.33 -8.63
C ILE A 235 17.30 -5.83 -8.81
N ASP A 236 17.60 -6.25 -10.04
CA ASP A 236 18.00 -7.63 -10.30
C ASP A 236 19.29 -7.96 -9.55
N LEU A 237 19.24 -8.94 -8.69
CA LEU A 237 20.43 -9.33 -7.94
C LEU A 237 21.38 -10.12 -8.81
N LYS A 238 22.61 -9.66 -8.86
CA LYS A 238 23.75 -10.43 -9.33
C LYS A 238 24.91 -10.23 -8.36
N ILE A 239 25.50 -11.32 -7.91
CA ILE A 239 26.70 -11.26 -7.07
C ILE A 239 27.90 -11.57 -7.95
N ILE A 240 28.91 -10.70 -7.90
CA ILE A 240 30.18 -10.84 -8.60
C ILE A 240 31.24 -11.23 -7.56
N ASP A 241 32.00 -12.27 -7.86
CA ASP A 241 33.16 -12.74 -7.06
C ASP A 241 32.83 -12.91 -5.55
N GLY A 242 31.59 -13.27 -5.22
CA GLY A 242 31.14 -13.58 -3.87
C GLY A 242 31.11 -12.40 -2.88
N SER A 243 31.43 -11.17 -3.32
CA SER A 243 31.60 -10.04 -2.40
C SER A 243 30.96 -8.71 -2.83
N ARG A 244 30.55 -8.59 -4.08
CA ARG A 244 30.00 -7.32 -4.61
C ARG A 244 28.65 -7.53 -5.27
N TYR A 245 27.75 -6.59 -5.06
CA TYR A 245 26.43 -6.56 -5.67
C TYR A 245 26.45 -5.77 -6.98
N ASP A 246 26.09 -6.40 -8.08
CA ASP A 246 25.99 -5.75 -9.40
C ASP A 246 24.61 -5.08 -9.56
N TYR A 247 24.57 -3.78 -9.38
CA TYR A 247 23.39 -2.92 -9.59
C TYR A 247 23.30 -2.36 -11.02
N SER A 248 24.14 -2.84 -11.94
CA SER A 248 24.11 -2.40 -13.34
C SER A 248 22.81 -2.80 -14.07
N ARG A 249 22.15 -3.82 -13.57
CA ARG A 249 20.90 -4.34 -14.14
C ARG A 249 19.71 -3.78 -13.37
N ASN A 250 19.45 -2.51 -13.58
CA ASN A 250 18.21 -1.92 -13.13
C ASN A 250 17.10 -2.43 -14.04
N ALA A 251 16.31 -3.37 -13.56
CA ALA A 251 14.97 -3.51 -14.11
C ALA A 251 14.16 -2.29 -13.68
N PHE A 252 14.36 -1.14 -14.32
CA PHE A 252 13.48 0.02 -14.18
C PHE A 252 12.09 -0.37 -14.72
N ARG A 253 11.39 -1.22 -13.99
CA ARG A 253 9.96 -1.44 -14.18
C ARG A 253 9.15 -0.25 -13.68
N TYR A 254 9.85 0.71 -13.07
CA TYR A 254 9.22 1.86 -12.44
C TYR A 254 9.53 3.10 -13.26
N SER A 255 8.53 3.63 -13.92
CA SER A 255 8.58 5.01 -14.38
C SER A 255 8.66 5.91 -13.14
N PHE A 256 9.36 7.03 -13.24
CA PHE A 256 9.36 8.05 -12.18
C PHE A 256 7.94 8.52 -11.82
N ASP A 257 6.97 8.31 -12.72
CA ASP A 257 5.56 8.67 -12.54
C ASP A 257 4.81 7.70 -11.62
N ASN A 258 5.30 6.45 -11.47
CA ASN A 258 4.75 5.48 -10.55
C ASN A 258 5.84 4.59 -9.92
N PRO A 259 6.60 5.13 -8.96
CA PRO A 259 7.75 4.46 -8.37
C PRO A 259 7.40 3.17 -7.61
N TYR A 260 6.11 2.97 -7.31
CA TYR A 260 5.65 1.79 -6.57
C TYR A 260 5.04 0.71 -7.48
N ASN A 261 5.04 0.91 -8.81
CA ASN A 261 4.35 0.01 -9.77
C ASN A 261 2.97 -0.46 -9.26
N MET A 262 2.21 0.51 -8.73
CA MET A 262 0.94 0.23 -8.10
C MET A 262 -0.13 -0.04 -9.15
N SER A 263 -0.91 -1.08 -8.90
CA SER A 263 -2.11 -1.35 -9.66
C SER A 263 -3.28 -0.56 -9.11
N LEU A 264 -4.12 -0.08 -10.01
CA LEU A 264 -5.40 0.53 -9.65
C LEU A 264 -6.41 -0.56 -9.31
N SER A 265 -7.05 -0.46 -8.15
CA SER A 265 -8.22 -1.29 -7.86
C SER A 265 -9.44 -0.71 -8.57
N ALA A 266 -9.71 -1.15 -9.80
CA ALA A 266 -10.84 -0.66 -10.57
C ALA A 266 -12.17 -0.81 -9.82
N THR A 267 -12.39 -1.94 -9.14
CA THR A 267 -13.62 -2.21 -8.41
C THR A 267 -13.81 -1.40 -7.13
N GLN A 268 -12.72 -0.96 -6.49
CA GLN A 268 -12.76 -0.18 -5.25
C GLN A 268 -12.59 1.33 -5.49
N SER A 269 -12.12 1.72 -6.67
CA SER A 269 -11.87 3.12 -7.02
C SER A 269 -13.03 3.79 -7.72
N VAL A 270 -13.88 3.03 -8.43
CA VAL A 270 -15.05 3.60 -9.10
C VAL A 270 -16.16 3.90 -8.11
N TRP A 271 -16.86 5.00 -8.34
CA TRP A 271 -18.07 5.31 -7.60
C TRP A 271 -19.22 4.37 -8.00
N ARG A 272 -20.16 4.16 -7.08
CA ARG A 272 -21.35 3.36 -7.30
C ARG A 272 -22.56 4.06 -6.70
N ALA A 273 -23.69 4.02 -7.40
CA ALA A 273 -24.95 4.47 -6.86
C ALA A 273 -25.92 3.29 -6.71
N GLN A 274 -26.61 3.25 -5.60
CA GLN A 274 -27.64 2.25 -5.30
C GLN A 274 -28.92 2.93 -4.87
N LEU A 275 -30.04 2.55 -5.47
CA LEU A 275 -31.37 2.95 -5.07
C LEU A 275 -32.10 1.75 -4.45
N GLY A 276 -32.60 1.92 -3.24
CA GLY A 276 -33.33 0.90 -2.50
C GLY A 276 -34.73 1.36 -2.12
N PHE A 277 -35.66 0.40 -2.14
CA PHE A 277 -37.03 0.58 -1.71
C PHE A 277 -37.39 -0.50 -0.70
N LYS A 278 -38.07 -0.11 0.37
CA LYS A 278 -38.59 -1.02 1.38
C LYS A 278 -39.99 -0.57 1.71
N TYR A 279 -40.93 -1.51 1.72
CA TYR A 279 -42.31 -1.36 2.15
C TYR A 279 -42.59 -2.30 3.35
#